data_00bf694cf51a858d74f31182feafaa95
#
_entry.id   00bf694cf51a858d74f31182feafaa95
#
_cell.length_a   1.000
_cell.length_b   1.000
_cell.length_c   1.000
_cell.angle_alpha   90.00
_cell.angle_beta   90.00
_cell.angle_gamma   90.00
#
_symmetry.space_group_name_H-M   'P 1'
#
loop_
_entity.id
_entity.type
_entity.pdbx_description
1 polymer ?
#
loop_
_entity_poly.entity_id
_entity_poly.type
_entity_poly.pdbx_seq_one_letter_code
_entity_poly.pdbx_strand_id
1 'polypeptide(L)'
;MLIGGSDKTSDAQRNIRYSTSMSSMVAKRQVMNVSTLLLGLEMPTATQIRLYHRKRSTTPCEEPSNKDPKSASLPTSDDPDLPHLNRSQNVHMTLIDEKPISKRLATATCHVRFSNRRPWELLRQGPGSRKGDVFGIARIAGITAAKKTPDIVPLCHPGLGLTGVEVDVKLLDPSADDAKMKHGAMHVTATVSCVGRTGVEMEAMTATMGAALTVYDMLKAVDKGMVIGGVKLLEKMGGKSGHWVREEVVKDE
;
A
#
# COMPACT_ATOMS: atom_id res chain seq x y z
N MET A 1 -16.70 80.58 -13.43
CA MET A 1 -16.02 80.67 -14.70
C MET A 1 -15.67 79.29 -15.09
N LEU A 2 -16.53 78.56 -15.79
CA LEU A 2 -16.45 78.32 -17.24
C LEU A 2 -15.21 77.50 -17.57
N ILE A 3 -15.22 76.39 -18.11
CA ILE A 3 -15.88 75.62 -19.19
C ILE A 3 -14.98 74.44 -19.35
N GLY A 4 -15.35 73.26 -19.46
CA GLY A 4 -15.99 72.57 -20.52
C GLY A 4 -15.04 71.56 -21.12
N GLY A 5 -15.47 70.41 -21.42
CA GLY A 5 -15.63 69.72 -22.64
C GLY A 5 -15.11 68.31 -22.53
N SER A 6 -15.96 67.27 -22.47
CA SER A 6 -16.39 66.43 -23.60
C SER A 6 -15.22 65.69 -24.27
N ASP A 7 -15.23 64.43 -24.32
CA ASP A 7 -16.09 63.45 -24.96
C ASP A 7 -15.28 62.56 -25.87
N LYS A 8 -15.78 61.34 -25.99
CA LYS A 8 -15.60 60.31 -27.06
C LYS A 8 -14.65 59.12 -26.79
N THR A 9 -15.22 58.08 -26.24
CA THR A 9 -15.64 56.85 -26.98
C THR A 9 -14.73 56.40 -28.11
N SER A 10 -14.16 55.24 -27.99
CA SER A 10 -14.24 54.29 -29.12
C SER A 10 -14.04 52.85 -28.64
N ASP A 11 -15.13 52.15 -28.73
CA ASP A 11 -15.21 50.70 -28.87
C ASP A 11 -14.22 50.19 -29.89
N ALA A 12 -13.48 49.17 -29.53
CA ALA A 12 -12.84 48.26 -30.47
C ALA A 12 -13.08 46.82 -30.02
N GLN A 13 -14.30 46.39 -30.25
CA GLN A 13 -14.62 44.96 -30.31
C GLN A 13 -13.78 44.29 -31.43
N ARG A 14 -12.80 43.51 -31.08
CA ARG A 14 -12.16 42.60 -32.04
C ARG A 14 -12.87 41.27 -32.03
N ASN A 15 -13.77 41.10 -32.96
CA ASN A 15 -14.35 39.86 -33.41
C ASN A 15 -13.22 38.91 -33.91
N ILE A 16 -12.94 37.89 -33.16
CA ILE A 16 -12.18 36.73 -33.68
C ILE A 16 -13.19 35.76 -34.26
N ARG A 17 -13.29 35.74 -35.60
CA ARG A 17 -14.04 34.74 -36.35
C ARG A 17 -13.30 33.43 -36.29
N TYR A 18 -13.88 32.43 -35.66
CA TYR A 18 -13.48 31.05 -35.85
C TYR A 18 -13.99 30.58 -37.22
N SER A 19 -13.04 30.39 -38.12
CA SER A 19 -13.29 29.69 -39.42
C SER A 19 -13.37 28.19 -39.13
N THR A 20 -14.55 27.65 -39.23
CA THR A 20 -14.78 26.19 -39.28
C THR A 20 -14.41 25.68 -40.66
N SER A 21 -13.25 25.08 -40.76
CA SER A 21 -12.92 24.19 -41.92
C SER A 21 -13.13 22.74 -41.48
N MET A 22 -14.29 22.20 -41.82
CA MET A 22 -14.52 20.76 -41.80
C MET A 22 -13.79 20.14 -43.01
N SER A 23 -12.67 19.49 -42.75
CA SER A 23 -12.08 18.59 -43.72
C SER A 23 -12.28 17.17 -43.24
N SER A 24 -13.15 16.48 -43.96
CA SER A 24 -13.51 15.09 -43.82
C SER A 24 -12.26 14.22 -44.03
N MET A 25 -11.77 13.61 -42.97
CA MET A 25 -10.90 12.44 -43.06
C MET A 25 -11.66 11.21 -42.58
N VAL A 26 -12.19 10.48 -43.59
CA VAL A 26 -12.76 9.15 -43.46
C VAL A 26 -11.64 8.22 -42.99
N ALA A 27 -11.62 7.90 -41.69
CA ALA A 27 -10.78 6.85 -41.18
C ALA A 27 -11.36 5.50 -41.59
N LYS A 28 -10.76 4.88 -42.62
CA LYS A 28 -10.99 3.48 -42.96
C LYS A 28 -10.60 2.61 -41.78
N ARG A 29 -11.58 2.07 -41.07
CA ARG A 29 -11.41 0.95 -40.13
C ARG A 29 -10.98 -0.27 -40.95
N GLN A 30 -9.69 -0.60 -40.90
CA GLN A 30 -9.18 -1.87 -41.36
C GLN A 30 -9.52 -2.91 -40.28
N VAL A 31 -10.57 -3.67 -40.53
CA VAL A 31 -10.90 -4.87 -39.76
C VAL A 31 -9.85 -5.90 -40.14
N MET A 32 -8.84 -6.07 -39.28
CA MET A 32 -7.90 -7.18 -39.42
C MET A 32 -8.62 -8.47 -39.01
N ASN A 33 -8.78 -9.34 -40.00
CA ASN A 33 -9.36 -10.66 -39.87
C ASN A 33 -8.40 -11.55 -39.09
N VAL A 34 -8.83 -12.01 -37.90
CA VAL A 34 -8.05 -12.81 -36.93
C VAL A 34 -7.80 -14.25 -37.44
N SER A 35 -8.18 -14.57 -38.66
CA SER A 35 -8.11 -15.95 -39.17
C SER A 35 -6.81 -16.36 -39.86
N THR A 36 -5.78 -15.51 -39.91
CA THR A 36 -4.56 -15.82 -40.68
C THR A 36 -3.28 -15.91 -39.86
N LEU A 37 -3.37 -16.01 -38.50
CA LEU A 37 -2.20 -16.15 -37.62
C LEU A 37 -2.16 -17.48 -36.87
N LEU A 38 -2.74 -18.53 -37.42
CA LEU A 38 -2.79 -19.87 -36.85
C LEU A 38 -2.06 -20.92 -37.70
N LEU A 39 -0.99 -20.51 -38.40
CA LEU A 39 -0.11 -21.43 -39.12
C LEU A 39 1.35 -21.11 -38.72
N GLY A 40 1.87 -21.81 -37.71
CA GLY A 40 3.29 -21.72 -37.39
C GLY A 40 3.68 -21.99 -35.95
N LEU A 41 2.85 -22.61 -35.10
CA LEU A 41 3.29 -23.19 -33.85
C LEU A 41 3.09 -24.71 -33.92
N GLU A 42 4.13 -25.41 -34.34
CA GLU A 42 4.22 -26.84 -34.13
C GLU A 42 4.18 -27.14 -32.64
N MET A 43 3.10 -27.74 -32.19
CA MET A 43 2.98 -28.32 -30.85
C MET A 43 3.95 -29.48 -30.77
N PRO A 44 4.85 -29.52 -29.78
CA PRO A 44 5.65 -30.73 -29.53
C PRO A 44 4.70 -31.86 -29.16
N THR A 45 4.76 -32.92 -29.94
CA THR A 45 4.08 -34.19 -29.73
C THR A 45 4.35 -34.72 -28.31
N ALA A 46 3.30 -35.20 -27.71
CA ALA A 46 3.32 -35.91 -26.42
C ALA A 46 4.40 -37.02 -26.43
N THR A 47 5.52 -36.75 -25.79
CA THR A 47 6.57 -37.75 -25.61
C THR A 47 6.96 -37.82 -24.15
N GLN A 48 6.53 -38.91 -23.55
CA GLN A 48 7.09 -39.51 -22.38
C GLN A 48 6.98 -38.80 -21.03
N ILE A 49 5.81 -38.94 -20.43
CA ILE A 49 5.72 -39.03 -18.98
C ILE A 49 6.34 -40.41 -18.60
N ARG A 50 7.61 -40.41 -18.23
CA ARG A 50 8.26 -41.56 -17.61
C ARG A 50 7.66 -41.75 -16.23
N LEU A 51 6.73 -42.68 -16.10
CA LEU A 51 6.28 -43.23 -14.83
C LEU A 51 7.48 -43.84 -14.12
N TYR A 52 7.99 -43.19 -13.09
CA TYR A 52 8.92 -43.79 -12.15
C TYR A 52 8.14 -44.82 -11.32
N HIS A 53 8.03 -46.05 -11.82
CA HIS A 53 7.68 -47.20 -10.99
C HIS A 53 8.86 -47.50 -10.06
N ARG A 54 8.82 -46.93 -8.87
CA ARG A 54 9.68 -47.38 -7.76
C ARG A 54 9.28 -48.83 -7.41
N LYS A 55 10.11 -49.82 -7.78
CA LYS A 55 9.98 -51.16 -7.31
C LYS A 55 9.93 -51.17 -5.78
N ARG A 56 8.80 -51.56 -5.22
CA ARG A 56 8.69 -51.86 -3.79
C ARG A 56 9.52 -53.13 -3.57
N SER A 57 10.63 -53.01 -2.82
CA SER A 57 11.28 -54.12 -2.20
C SER A 57 10.38 -54.59 -1.05
N THR A 58 9.87 -55.81 -1.16
CA THR A 58 9.17 -56.52 -0.09
C THR A 58 10.21 -57.06 0.89
N THR A 59 10.58 -56.26 1.88
CA THR A 59 11.19 -56.78 3.11
C THR A 59 10.08 -56.93 4.14
N PRO A 60 10.00 -58.03 4.89
CA PRO A 60 8.97 -58.19 5.91
C PRO A 60 9.16 -57.14 6.99
N CYS A 61 8.09 -56.39 7.30
CA CYS A 61 8.06 -55.44 8.40
C CYS A 61 8.10 -56.27 9.72
N GLU A 62 9.19 -56.15 10.44
CA GLU A 62 9.21 -56.47 11.87
C GLU A 62 8.32 -55.43 12.56
N GLU A 63 7.34 -55.90 13.33
CA GLU A 63 6.50 -55.03 14.15
C GLU A 63 7.37 -54.30 15.17
N PRO A 64 7.34 -52.95 15.24
CA PRO A 64 8.03 -52.25 16.31
C PRO A 64 7.27 -52.49 17.60
N SER A 65 7.98 -53.07 18.58
CA SER A 65 7.54 -53.20 19.97
C SER A 65 6.95 -51.89 20.48
N ASN A 66 5.76 -52.02 20.99
CA ASN A 66 4.97 -50.98 21.67
C ASN A 66 5.79 -50.39 22.84
N LYS A 67 6.57 -49.32 22.57
CA LYS A 67 7.08 -48.44 23.60
C LYS A 67 6.15 -47.22 23.56
N ASP A 68 5.32 -47.09 24.59
CA ASP A 68 4.47 -45.94 24.83
C ASP A 68 5.23 -44.65 24.53
N PRO A 69 4.78 -43.83 23.60
CA PRO A 69 5.33 -42.49 23.43
C PRO A 69 4.99 -41.75 24.73
N LYS A 70 6.03 -41.42 25.53
CA LYS A 70 5.89 -40.44 26.61
C LYS A 70 4.97 -39.32 26.12
N SER A 71 3.86 -39.18 26.84
CA SER A 71 2.90 -38.12 26.62
C SER A 71 3.67 -36.80 26.48
N ALA A 72 3.85 -36.34 25.23
CA ALA A 72 4.22 -34.96 24.97
C ALA A 72 3.11 -34.14 25.58
N SER A 73 3.38 -33.46 26.68
CA SER A 73 2.48 -32.53 27.31
C SER A 73 2.02 -31.58 26.20
N LEU A 74 0.70 -31.54 25.97
CA LEU A 74 0.10 -30.52 25.13
C LEU A 74 0.65 -29.17 25.60
N PRO A 75 1.12 -28.30 24.69
CA PRO A 75 1.55 -26.96 25.07
C PRO A 75 0.42 -26.30 25.80
N THR A 76 0.72 -25.86 27.03
CA THR A 76 -0.21 -25.07 27.83
C THR A 76 -0.49 -23.78 27.09
N SER A 77 -1.71 -23.25 27.19
CA SER A 77 -2.24 -22.11 26.43
C SER A 77 -1.50 -20.77 26.64
N ASP A 78 -0.37 -20.78 27.33
CA ASP A 78 0.42 -19.61 27.72
C ASP A 78 1.72 -19.42 26.91
N ASP A 79 2.03 -20.35 26.01
CA ASP A 79 3.15 -20.18 25.08
C ASP A 79 2.71 -19.23 23.95
N PRO A 80 3.46 -18.14 23.66
CA PRO A 80 3.12 -17.23 22.60
C PRO A 80 3.36 -17.90 21.23
N ASP A 81 2.49 -18.84 20.89
CA ASP A 81 2.48 -19.50 19.62
C ASP A 81 2.32 -18.45 18.50
N LEU A 82 3.15 -18.56 17.48
CA LEU A 82 2.98 -17.78 16.27
C LEU A 82 1.65 -18.18 15.62
N PRO A 83 0.65 -17.28 15.57
CA PRO A 83 -0.73 -17.64 15.20
C PRO A 83 -0.87 -18.12 13.75
N HIS A 84 0.16 -17.96 12.94
CA HIS A 84 0.22 -18.42 11.54
C HIS A 84 0.91 -19.77 11.35
N LEU A 85 1.30 -20.43 12.42
CA LEU A 85 1.80 -21.81 12.38
C LEU A 85 0.78 -22.74 13.04
N ASN A 86 0.40 -23.81 12.34
CA ASN A 86 -0.45 -24.86 12.92
C ASN A 86 0.40 -25.83 13.77
N ARG A 87 -0.26 -26.76 14.46
CA ARG A 87 0.41 -27.76 15.31
C ARG A 87 1.47 -28.61 14.56
N SER A 88 1.35 -28.70 13.25
CA SER A 88 2.32 -29.40 12.37
C SER A 88 3.38 -28.45 11.81
N GLN A 89 3.54 -27.25 12.35
CA GLN A 89 4.49 -26.20 11.92
C GLN A 89 4.28 -25.75 10.47
N ASN A 90 3.08 -25.94 9.92
CA ASN A 90 2.74 -25.45 8.59
C ASN A 90 2.08 -24.07 8.68
N VAL A 91 2.43 -23.23 7.71
CA VAL A 91 1.85 -21.90 7.59
C VAL A 91 0.35 -22.00 7.26
N HIS A 92 -0.49 -21.25 7.95
CA HIS A 92 -1.92 -21.15 7.69
C HIS A 92 -2.45 -19.76 8.01
N MET A 93 -3.58 -19.41 7.42
CA MET A 93 -4.35 -18.23 7.81
C MET A 93 -5.12 -18.55 9.10
N THR A 94 -4.98 -17.69 10.11
CA THR A 94 -5.61 -17.90 11.43
C THR A 94 -7.13 -17.94 11.32
N LEU A 95 -7.78 -18.95 11.92
CA LEU A 95 -9.23 -19.02 12.02
C LEU A 95 -9.77 -17.93 12.95
N ILE A 96 -10.81 -17.24 12.50
CA ILE A 96 -11.41 -16.12 13.24
C ILE A 96 -12.91 -16.33 13.54
N ASP A 97 -13.51 -17.46 13.16
CA ASP A 97 -14.94 -17.71 13.22
C ASP A 97 -15.51 -17.59 14.64
N GLU A 98 -14.75 -18.02 15.63
CA GLU A 98 -15.16 -17.98 17.04
C GLU A 98 -14.89 -16.63 17.72
N LYS A 99 -14.15 -15.71 17.05
CA LYS A 99 -13.85 -14.40 17.64
C LYS A 99 -15.10 -13.51 17.59
N PRO A 100 -15.40 -12.76 18.66
CA PRO A 100 -16.52 -11.83 18.65
C PRO A 100 -16.26 -10.67 17.67
N ILE A 101 -17.33 -10.25 17.01
CA ILE A 101 -17.31 -9.04 16.20
C ILE A 101 -17.20 -7.83 17.13
N SER A 102 -16.24 -6.96 16.88
CA SER A 102 -16.06 -5.71 17.64
C SER A 102 -15.49 -4.61 16.76
N LYS A 103 -15.60 -3.36 17.23
CA LYS A 103 -14.89 -2.24 16.60
C LYS A 103 -13.39 -2.46 16.73
N ARG A 104 -12.69 -2.24 15.65
CA ARG A 104 -11.23 -2.31 15.55
C ARG A 104 -10.71 -1.01 14.99
N LEU A 105 -9.61 -0.55 15.54
CA LEU A 105 -8.88 0.61 15.03
C LEU A 105 -7.40 0.33 15.12
N ALA A 106 -6.65 0.81 14.15
CA ALA A 106 -5.20 0.82 14.20
C ALA A 106 -4.66 2.10 13.56
N THR A 107 -3.62 2.64 14.17
CA THR A 107 -2.89 3.81 13.67
C THR A 107 -1.43 3.44 13.47
N ALA A 108 -0.91 3.69 12.28
CA ALA A 108 0.49 3.49 11.94
C ALA A 108 1.12 4.77 11.39
N THR A 109 2.44 4.84 11.39
CA THR A 109 3.19 5.98 10.88
C THR A 109 4.43 5.54 10.12
N CYS A 110 4.95 6.43 9.27
CA CYS A 110 6.28 6.35 8.68
C CYS A 110 6.78 7.73 8.25
N HIS A 111 8.04 7.80 7.80
CA HIS A 111 8.65 9.02 7.26
C HIS A 111 9.29 8.74 5.90
N VAL A 112 9.25 9.74 5.02
CA VAL A 112 10.08 9.81 3.81
C VAL A 112 11.07 10.95 4.01
N ARG A 113 12.29 10.61 4.43
CA ARG A 113 13.34 11.60 4.71
C ARG A 113 14.04 12.02 3.41
N PHE A 114 14.23 13.30 3.25
CA PHE A 114 14.93 13.85 2.10
C PHE A 114 16.44 13.77 2.25
N SER A 115 17.14 13.47 1.15
CA SER A 115 18.60 13.46 1.10
C SER A 115 19.20 14.81 0.71
N ASN A 116 18.38 15.72 0.18
CA ASN A 116 18.73 17.09 -0.13
C ASN A 116 17.52 18.03 0.10
N ARG A 117 17.74 19.33 0.06
CA ARG A 117 16.74 20.34 0.42
C ARG A 117 15.68 20.57 -0.66
N ARG A 118 15.92 20.13 -1.89
CA ARG A 118 15.08 20.45 -3.04
C ARG A 118 13.62 19.97 -2.94
N PRO A 119 13.32 18.75 -2.47
CA PRO A 119 11.93 18.32 -2.27
C PRO A 119 11.17 19.23 -1.31
N TRP A 120 11.78 19.60 -0.19
CA TRP A 120 11.17 20.48 0.79
C TRP A 120 10.86 21.86 0.20
N GLU A 121 11.80 22.48 -0.51
CA GLU A 121 11.61 23.77 -1.17
C GLU A 121 10.45 23.76 -2.18
N LEU A 122 10.27 22.65 -2.88
CA LEU A 122 9.17 22.49 -3.84
C LEU A 122 7.82 22.32 -3.14
N LEU A 123 7.78 21.52 -2.07
CA LEU A 123 6.54 21.18 -1.39
C LEU A 123 6.00 22.33 -0.51
N ARG A 124 6.87 23.13 0.09
CA ARG A 124 6.47 24.30 0.89
C ARG A 124 5.73 25.37 0.10
N GLN A 125 5.81 25.36 -1.23
CA GLN A 125 5.10 26.31 -2.10
C GLN A 125 3.61 25.97 -2.25
N GLY A 126 3.15 24.87 -1.66
CA GLY A 126 1.76 24.43 -1.67
C GLY A 126 1.36 23.60 -2.90
N PRO A 127 0.10 23.12 -2.94
CA PRO A 127 -0.46 22.40 -4.06
C PRO A 127 -0.58 23.33 -5.27
N GLY A 128 0.05 23.01 -6.36
CA GLY A 128 0.08 23.85 -7.58
C GLY A 128 1.49 24.04 -8.12
N SER A 129 2.52 23.46 -7.45
CA SER A 129 3.84 23.35 -8.02
C SER A 129 3.78 22.50 -9.31
N ARG A 130 4.77 22.64 -10.20
CA ARG A 130 4.89 21.87 -11.46
C ARG A 130 4.81 20.36 -11.28
N LYS A 131 4.84 19.82 -10.05
CA LYS A 131 4.79 18.40 -9.69
C LYS A 131 3.40 17.88 -9.35
N GLY A 132 2.37 18.72 -9.39
CA GLY A 132 1.01 18.35 -8.99
C GLY A 132 0.83 18.28 -7.46
N ASP A 133 -0.31 17.76 -7.05
CA ASP A 133 -0.67 17.60 -5.63
C ASP A 133 -0.09 16.29 -5.05
N VAL A 134 1.18 16.35 -4.60
CA VAL A 134 1.85 15.21 -3.97
C VAL A 134 1.10 14.74 -2.72
N PHE A 135 0.56 15.67 -1.92
CA PHE A 135 -0.15 15.35 -0.69
C PHE A 135 -1.47 14.61 -0.96
N GLY A 136 -2.28 15.10 -1.88
CA GLY A 136 -3.56 14.49 -2.24
C GLY A 136 -3.38 13.13 -2.89
N ILE A 137 -2.43 12.99 -3.82
CA ILE A 137 -2.16 11.72 -4.50
C ILE A 137 -1.63 10.68 -3.51
N ALA A 138 -0.74 11.07 -2.58
CA ALA A 138 -0.25 10.17 -1.55
C ALA A 138 -1.36 9.69 -0.60
N ARG A 139 -2.29 10.58 -0.20
CA ARG A 139 -3.46 10.19 0.61
C ARG A 139 -4.33 9.17 -0.10
N ILE A 140 -4.66 9.40 -1.36
CA ILE A 140 -5.46 8.47 -2.17
C ILE A 140 -4.75 7.13 -2.32
N ALA A 141 -3.44 7.14 -2.56
CA ALA A 141 -2.65 5.93 -2.68
C ALA A 141 -2.64 5.12 -1.37
N GLY A 142 -2.50 5.78 -0.22
CA GLY A 142 -2.58 5.14 1.08
C GLY A 142 -3.95 4.51 1.34
N ILE A 143 -5.04 5.23 1.06
CA ILE A 143 -6.40 4.69 1.17
C ILE A 143 -6.58 3.46 0.26
N THR A 144 -6.06 3.52 -0.96
CA THR A 144 -6.13 2.40 -1.90
C THR A 144 -5.32 1.21 -1.41
N ALA A 145 -4.12 1.45 -0.86
CA ALA A 145 -3.24 0.41 -0.32
C ALA A 145 -3.89 -0.32 0.87
N ALA A 146 -4.53 0.40 1.81
CA ALA A 146 -5.29 -0.22 2.90
C ALA A 146 -6.33 -1.22 2.39
N LYS A 147 -7.07 -0.87 1.34
CA LYS A 147 -8.10 -1.74 0.74
C LYS A 147 -7.53 -2.97 0.03
N LYS A 148 -6.24 -2.94 -0.31
CA LYS A 148 -5.53 -4.01 -1.02
C LYS A 148 -4.53 -4.75 -0.14
N THR A 149 -4.61 -4.63 1.17
CA THR A 149 -3.69 -5.30 2.10
C THR A 149 -3.60 -6.80 1.87
N PRO A 150 -4.69 -7.56 1.67
CA PRO A 150 -4.59 -9.02 1.45
C PRO A 150 -3.87 -9.41 0.16
N ASP A 151 -3.85 -8.54 -0.85
CA ASP A 151 -3.10 -8.76 -2.10
C ASP A 151 -1.58 -8.64 -1.89
N ILE A 152 -1.14 -7.97 -0.81
CA ILE A 152 0.25 -7.69 -0.50
C ILE A 152 0.75 -8.58 0.64
N VAL A 153 -0.09 -8.83 1.64
CA VAL A 153 0.21 -9.61 2.86
C VAL A 153 -0.61 -10.90 2.83
N PRO A 154 -0.02 -12.03 2.40
CA PRO A 154 -0.78 -13.24 2.00
C PRO A 154 -1.66 -13.87 3.08
N LEU A 155 -1.31 -13.69 4.37
CA LEU A 155 -2.05 -14.27 5.49
C LEU A 155 -3.07 -13.32 6.12
N CYS A 156 -3.21 -12.11 5.58
CA CYS A 156 -4.27 -11.19 5.98
C CYS A 156 -5.62 -11.69 5.47
N HIS A 157 -6.66 -11.50 6.30
CA HIS A 157 -8.02 -11.89 5.93
C HIS A 157 -8.55 -11.00 4.82
N PRO A 158 -9.02 -11.58 3.70
CA PRO A 158 -9.67 -10.82 2.64
C PRO A 158 -11.05 -10.32 3.11
N GLY A 159 -11.53 -9.25 2.48
CA GLY A 159 -12.92 -8.83 2.66
C GLY A 159 -13.22 -8.18 4.01
N LEU A 160 -12.23 -7.70 4.75
CA LEU A 160 -12.48 -6.87 5.93
C LEU A 160 -13.29 -5.64 5.50
N GLY A 161 -14.50 -5.52 6.02
CA GLY A 161 -15.36 -4.36 5.81
C GLY A 161 -14.77 -3.14 6.51
N LEU A 162 -13.80 -2.47 5.87
CA LEU A 162 -13.22 -1.24 6.40
C LEU A 162 -14.31 -0.17 6.50
N THR A 163 -14.49 0.40 7.68
CA THR A 163 -15.48 1.44 7.97
C THR A 163 -14.88 2.84 7.87
N GLY A 164 -13.56 2.97 7.93
CA GLY A 164 -12.84 4.22 7.76
C GLY A 164 -11.37 3.99 7.45
N VAL A 165 -10.83 4.85 6.58
CA VAL A 165 -9.38 4.94 6.30
C VAL A 165 -9.06 6.41 6.20
N GLU A 166 -8.29 6.92 7.14
CA GLU A 166 -7.77 8.27 7.16
C GLU A 166 -6.26 8.23 6.95
N VAL A 167 -5.76 9.05 6.02
CA VAL A 167 -4.32 9.16 5.76
C VAL A 167 -3.94 10.63 5.83
N ASP A 168 -3.11 10.97 6.79
CA ASP A 168 -2.53 12.29 6.94
C ASP A 168 -1.10 12.31 6.42
N VAL A 169 -0.78 13.35 5.67
CA VAL A 169 0.54 13.55 5.05
C VAL A 169 0.98 14.96 5.34
N LYS A 170 2.06 15.11 6.10
CA LYS A 170 2.61 16.39 6.54
C LYS A 170 4.03 16.59 6.06
N LEU A 171 4.36 17.81 5.65
CA LEU A 171 5.74 18.24 5.42
C LEU A 171 6.36 18.64 6.76
N LEU A 172 7.48 18.03 7.10
CA LEU A 172 8.29 18.40 8.25
C LEU A 172 9.44 19.28 7.82
N ASP A 173 9.67 20.33 8.57
CA ASP A 173 10.74 21.27 8.32
C ASP A 173 12.12 20.64 8.55
N PRO A 174 13.16 21.12 7.86
CA PRO A 174 14.54 20.76 8.16
C PRO A 174 14.90 21.11 9.61
N SER A 175 15.54 20.18 10.30
CA SER A 175 16.06 20.40 11.66
C SER A 175 17.58 20.32 11.65
N ALA A 176 18.22 21.27 12.35
CA ALA A 176 19.67 21.27 12.55
C ALA A 176 20.08 20.28 13.66
N ASP A 177 19.18 20.05 14.62
CA ASP A 177 19.42 19.24 15.81
C ASP A 177 19.24 17.72 15.54
N ASP A 178 18.47 17.36 14.50
CA ASP A 178 18.31 15.98 14.06
C ASP A 178 18.97 15.76 12.69
N ALA A 179 20.13 15.12 12.70
CA ALA A 179 20.86 14.78 11.47
C ALA A 179 20.01 13.97 10.46
N LYS A 180 19.00 13.22 10.92
CA LYS A 180 18.09 12.47 10.07
C LYS A 180 17.07 13.37 9.39
N MET A 181 16.80 14.57 9.95
CA MET A 181 15.84 15.55 9.47
C MET A 181 16.50 16.78 8.86
N LYS A 182 17.81 16.72 8.59
CA LYS A 182 18.62 17.84 8.08
C LYS A 182 18.02 18.52 6.84
N HIS A 183 17.34 17.79 6.01
CA HIS A 183 16.76 18.29 4.76
C HIS A 183 15.22 18.32 4.78
N GLY A 184 14.61 17.99 5.92
CA GLY A 184 13.17 17.80 6.07
C GLY A 184 12.71 16.40 5.68
N ALA A 185 11.42 16.16 5.82
CA ALA A 185 10.79 14.88 5.50
C ALA A 185 9.31 15.05 5.20
N MET A 186 8.70 14.02 4.61
CA MET A 186 7.26 13.81 4.68
C MET A 186 6.97 12.84 5.82
N HIS A 187 6.05 13.22 6.69
CA HIS A 187 5.49 12.37 7.73
C HIS A 187 4.12 11.85 7.27
N VAL A 188 3.94 10.55 7.35
CA VAL A 188 2.68 9.90 6.99
C VAL A 188 2.13 9.20 8.21
N THR A 189 0.86 9.43 8.50
CA THR A 189 0.10 8.71 9.52
C THR A 189 -1.16 8.16 8.88
N ALA A 190 -1.49 6.91 9.16
CA ALA A 190 -2.73 6.30 8.68
C ALA A 190 -3.49 5.66 9.84
N THR A 191 -4.78 6.00 9.94
CA THR A 191 -5.72 5.38 10.88
C THR A 191 -6.76 4.61 10.10
N VAL A 192 -6.91 3.33 10.42
CA VAL A 192 -7.86 2.43 9.77
C VAL A 192 -8.81 1.87 10.81
N SER A 193 -10.07 1.77 10.46
CA SER A 193 -11.11 1.19 11.31
C SER A 193 -11.98 0.17 10.58
N CYS A 194 -12.47 -0.81 11.31
CA CYS A 194 -13.47 -1.76 10.85
C CYS A 194 -14.39 -2.22 11.99
N VAL A 195 -15.46 -2.93 11.63
CA VAL A 195 -16.25 -3.74 12.55
C VAL A 195 -16.06 -5.19 12.12
N GLY A 196 -15.26 -5.95 12.88
CA GLY A 196 -14.85 -7.27 12.43
C GLY A 196 -14.29 -8.17 13.54
N ARG A 197 -13.85 -9.35 13.11
CA ARG A 197 -13.32 -10.41 13.98
C ARG A 197 -11.79 -10.37 14.12
N THR A 198 -11.11 -9.59 13.28
CA THR A 198 -9.63 -9.42 13.30
C THR A 198 -9.25 -7.94 13.32
N GLY A 199 -8.01 -7.66 13.70
CA GLY A 199 -7.47 -6.29 13.73
C GLY A 199 -7.18 -5.75 12.32
N VAL A 200 -6.87 -4.46 12.25
CA VAL A 200 -6.57 -3.71 11.02
C VAL A 200 -5.17 -3.08 11.07
N GLU A 201 -4.29 -3.69 11.85
CA GLU A 201 -2.91 -3.23 12.03
C GLU A 201 -2.16 -3.23 10.69
N MET A 202 -2.34 -4.30 9.92
CA MET A 202 -1.67 -4.43 8.61
C MET A 202 -2.22 -3.47 7.57
N GLU A 203 -3.53 -3.22 7.59
CA GLU A 203 -4.17 -2.21 6.75
C GLU A 203 -3.63 -0.81 7.02
N ALA A 204 -3.42 -0.45 8.29
CA ALA A 204 -2.83 0.83 8.67
C ALA A 204 -1.36 0.93 8.23
N MET A 205 -0.56 -0.12 8.42
CA MET A 205 0.84 -0.15 7.98
C MET A 205 0.95 -0.12 6.45
N THR A 206 0.11 -0.87 5.75
CA THR A 206 0.09 -0.87 4.28
C THR A 206 -0.32 0.49 3.72
N ALA A 207 -1.28 1.17 4.39
CA ALA A 207 -1.68 2.54 4.03
C ALA A 207 -0.50 3.52 4.10
N THR A 208 0.27 3.50 5.20
CA THR A 208 1.44 4.39 5.34
C THR A 208 2.49 4.11 4.27
N MET A 209 2.74 2.84 3.98
CA MET A 209 3.71 2.43 2.96
C MET A 209 3.27 2.82 1.55
N GLY A 210 1.99 2.63 1.20
CA GLY A 210 1.45 3.03 -0.11
C GLY A 210 1.57 4.54 -0.34
N ALA A 211 1.26 5.34 0.68
CA ALA A 211 1.44 6.78 0.65
C ALA A 211 2.92 7.17 0.51
N ALA A 212 3.80 6.57 1.30
CA ALA A 212 5.24 6.85 1.29
C ALA A 212 5.91 6.51 -0.05
N LEU A 213 5.56 5.35 -0.65
CA LEU A 213 6.03 4.95 -1.97
C LEU A 213 5.58 5.96 -3.04
N THR A 214 4.37 6.47 -2.93
CA THR A 214 3.83 7.49 -3.85
C THR A 214 4.57 8.83 -3.71
N VAL A 215 4.85 9.26 -2.48
CA VAL A 215 5.71 10.43 -2.24
C VAL A 215 7.07 10.25 -2.90
N TYR A 216 7.70 9.09 -2.71
CA TYR A 216 8.99 8.77 -3.31
C TYR A 216 8.91 8.82 -4.85
N ASP A 217 7.92 8.17 -5.44
CA ASP A 217 7.76 8.13 -6.90
C ASP A 217 7.61 9.53 -7.49
N MET A 218 6.80 10.38 -6.87
CA MET A 218 6.55 11.74 -7.34
C MET A 218 7.75 12.68 -7.19
N LEU A 219 8.65 12.42 -6.24
CA LEU A 219 9.79 13.28 -5.94
C LEU A 219 11.14 12.72 -6.42
N LYS A 220 11.23 11.46 -6.83
CA LYS A 220 12.48 10.80 -7.25
C LYS A 220 13.26 11.52 -8.37
N ALA A 221 12.58 12.34 -9.17
CA ALA A 221 13.23 13.13 -10.21
C ALA A 221 14.15 14.22 -9.64
N VAL A 222 13.88 14.68 -8.41
CA VAL A 222 14.64 15.74 -7.73
C VAL A 222 15.46 15.22 -6.55
N ASP A 223 15.09 14.05 -6.02
CA ASP A 223 15.82 13.41 -4.92
C ASP A 223 15.68 11.88 -5.00
N LYS A 224 16.71 11.20 -5.50
CA LYS A 224 16.76 9.73 -5.54
C LYS A 224 17.26 9.13 -4.22
N GLY A 225 17.86 9.93 -3.37
CA GLY A 225 18.45 9.51 -2.11
C GLY A 225 17.46 9.49 -0.93
N MET A 226 16.17 9.75 -1.17
CA MET A 226 15.16 9.69 -0.12
C MET A 226 15.12 8.31 0.56
N VAL A 227 14.86 8.31 1.86
CA VAL A 227 14.75 7.08 2.66
C VAL A 227 13.37 6.99 3.27
N ILE A 228 12.63 5.94 2.91
CA ILE A 228 11.40 5.56 3.61
C ILE A 228 11.81 4.75 4.84
N GLY A 229 11.35 5.17 6.03
CA GLY A 229 11.73 4.51 7.27
C GLY A 229 10.82 4.85 8.43
N GLY A 230 11.12 4.25 9.60
CA GLY A 230 10.32 4.46 10.81
C GLY A 230 8.89 3.96 10.71
N VAL A 231 8.64 2.94 9.86
CA VAL A 231 7.33 2.30 9.77
C VAL A 231 7.03 1.59 11.08
N LYS A 232 5.99 2.01 11.76
CA LYS A 232 5.61 1.44 13.06
C LYS A 232 4.12 1.61 13.33
N LEU A 233 3.58 0.65 14.07
CA LEU A 233 2.26 0.77 14.68
C LEU A 233 2.37 1.72 15.88
N LEU A 234 1.45 2.67 16.00
CA LEU A 234 1.36 3.60 17.12
C LEU A 234 0.32 3.14 18.14
N GLU A 235 -0.81 2.68 17.64
CA GLU A 235 -1.97 2.34 18.45
C GLU A 235 -2.78 1.26 17.79
N LYS A 236 -3.40 0.42 18.60
CA LYS A 236 -4.49 -0.44 18.13
C LYS A 236 -5.56 -0.59 19.22
N MET A 237 -6.81 -0.68 18.82
CA MET A 237 -7.96 -0.86 19.71
C MET A 237 -8.80 -2.04 19.30
N GLY A 238 -9.34 -2.70 20.31
CA GLY A 238 -10.27 -3.82 20.16
C GLY A 238 -9.58 -5.19 20.12
N GLY A 239 -10.40 -6.23 20.13
CA GLY A 239 -9.98 -7.62 20.17
C GLY A 239 -9.57 -8.13 21.55
N LYS A 240 -9.08 -9.38 21.56
CA LYS A 240 -8.73 -10.10 22.81
C LYS A 240 -7.64 -9.34 23.62
N SER A 241 -6.68 -8.71 22.95
CA SER A 241 -5.58 -7.95 23.56
C SER A 241 -5.94 -6.48 23.91
N GLY A 242 -7.21 -6.07 23.74
CA GLY A 242 -7.68 -4.77 24.18
C GLY A 242 -7.05 -3.58 23.45
N HIS A 243 -6.79 -2.52 24.21
CA HIS A 243 -6.13 -1.30 23.74
C HIS A 243 -4.63 -1.39 23.98
N TRP A 244 -3.85 -1.12 22.95
CA TRP A 244 -2.39 -1.04 23.02
C TRP A 244 -1.92 0.25 22.37
N VAL A 245 -1.06 0.97 23.03
CA VAL A 245 -0.39 2.19 22.55
C VAL A 245 1.11 1.97 22.65
N ARG A 246 1.84 2.42 21.62
CA ARG A 246 3.30 2.37 21.63
C ARG A 246 3.84 3.35 22.65
N GLU A 247 4.58 2.85 23.62
CA GLU A 247 5.39 3.68 24.49
C GLU A 247 6.50 4.34 23.65
N GLU A 248 6.49 5.65 23.55
CA GLU A 248 7.64 6.36 23.02
C GLU A 248 8.75 6.26 24.09
N VAL A 249 9.85 5.64 23.71
CA VAL A 249 11.05 5.67 24.55
C VAL A 249 11.50 7.13 24.59
N VAL A 250 11.13 7.82 25.65
CA VAL A 250 11.74 9.10 26.00
C VAL A 250 13.21 8.78 26.19
N LYS A 251 14.05 9.20 25.27
CA LYS A 251 15.50 9.20 25.49
C LYS A 251 15.70 10.29 26.52
N ASP A 252 15.92 9.89 27.76
CA ASP A 252 16.52 10.77 28.76
C ASP A 252 17.83 11.29 28.14
N GLU A 253 17.89 12.60 27.97
CA GLU A 253 19.06 13.35 27.51
C GLU A 253 20.16 13.34 28.57
#